data_7589abca847e40bd68844a14de7e505c
#
_entry.id   7589abca847e40bd68844a14de7e505c
#
_cell.length_a   1.000
_cell.length_b   1.000
_cell.length_c   1.000
_cell.angle_alpha   90.00
_cell.angle_beta   90.00
_cell.angle_gamma   90.00
#
_symmetry.space_group_name_H-M   'P 1'
#
loop_
_entity.id
_entity.type
_entity.pdbx_description
1 polymer ?
#
loop_
_entity_poly.entity_id
_entity_poly.type
_entity_poly.pdbx_seq_one_letter_code
_entity_poly.pdbx_strand_id
1 'polypeptide(L)'
;MLLSDDHRAVQDAVRAYVQDRIAPNAAQWDRDCHFPQDELRGLAALGCYGVAVPTEWDGAGLDYLSLALILEEIAAGDGATSTVVSVNNCPVCSILMAWASDAQKEQWLKPLARGDMLGAFCLTEPHVGSQADGLKTSALRDGSDYVLNGVKQFITSGKNGDVAIVMAVTDKSAGKKGISAFVVPTQSPGYIVARVEDKMGQHASDTVQILFDNCRVPAANLLGDEGQGLKIALSGLEGGRIGIAAQSVGMARAAFEAALGYAKERVAFGKPIFEHQAVQFRLGEMAMKIEAARQLIHHAASLKDAGQPCLKEAAMAKLFASEMAESVCSAAIQIHGGYGYVNDFPVERIYRDVRVCQIYEGTSDVQKILIGRALA
;
A
#
# COMPACT_ATOMS: atom_id res chain seq x y z
N MET A 1 1.54 12.98 19.04
CA MET A 1 2.51 12.07 19.67
C MET A 1 3.92 12.56 19.38
N LEU A 2 4.88 12.44 20.32
CA LEU A 2 6.27 12.79 20.07
C LEU A 2 7.03 11.55 19.57
N LEU A 3 7.78 11.71 18.48
CA LEU A 3 8.63 10.66 17.93
C LEU A 3 9.87 10.48 18.82
N SER A 4 10.31 9.23 19.02
CA SER A 4 11.59 8.92 19.64
C SER A 4 12.76 9.29 18.72
N ASP A 5 13.98 9.27 19.24
CA ASP A 5 15.18 9.50 18.42
C ASP A 5 15.37 8.40 17.38
N ASP A 6 15.03 7.14 17.71
CA ASP A 6 15.08 6.02 16.77
C ASP A 6 14.07 6.21 15.61
N HIS A 7 12.83 6.62 15.90
CA HIS A 7 11.84 6.94 14.86
C HIS A 7 12.34 8.03 13.91
N ARG A 8 12.98 9.09 14.46
CA ARG A 8 13.56 10.16 13.63
C ARG A 8 14.73 9.67 12.80
N ALA A 9 15.60 8.86 13.37
CA ALA A 9 16.74 8.29 12.64
C ALA A 9 16.30 7.44 11.45
N VAL A 10 15.29 6.58 11.64
CA VAL A 10 14.67 5.79 10.56
C VAL A 10 14.06 6.69 9.51
N GLN A 11 13.26 7.67 9.92
CA GLN A 11 12.62 8.62 9.02
C GLN A 11 13.65 9.39 8.19
N ASP A 12 14.70 9.92 8.81
CA ASP A 12 15.74 10.72 8.15
C ASP A 12 16.57 9.88 7.17
N ALA A 13 16.88 8.62 7.51
CA ALA A 13 17.60 7.71 6.62
C ALA A 13 16.81 7.40 5.36
N VAL A 14 15.51 7.08 5.50
CA VAL A 14 14.63 6.81 4.36
C VAL A 14 14.41 8.08 3.53
N ARG A 15 14.19 9.24 4.17
CA ARG A 15 14.07 10.54 3.48
C ARG A 15 15.30 10.85 2.64
N ALA A 16 16.50 10.68 3.18
CA ALA A 16 17.74 10.91 2.46
C ALA A 16 17.83 10.03 1.20
N TYR A 17 17.54 8.74 1.34
CA TYR A 17 17.49 7.82 0.21
C TYR A 17 16.45 8.20 -0.84
N VAL A 18 15.25 8.56 -0.41
CA VAL A 18 14.15 8.96 -1.29
C VAL A 18 14.49 10.22 -2.07
N GLN A 19 15.09 11.22 -1.42
CA GLN A 19 15.50 12.47 -2.06
C GLN A 19 16.64 12.28 -3.07
N ASP A 20 17.56 11.34 -2.81
CA ASP A 20 18.69 11.05 -3.69
C ASP A 20 18.29 10.16 -4.88
N ARG A 21 17.49 9.10 -4.66
CA ARG A 21 17.32 8.02 -5.62
C ARG A 21 15.91 7.92 -6.21
N ILE A 22 14.86 8.33 -5.50
CA ILE A 22 13.46 8.10 -5.91
C ILE A 22 12.85 9.37 -6.50
N ALA A 23 12.79 10.44 -5.73
CA ALA A 23 12.10 11.68 -6.14
C ALA A 23 12.60 12.27 -7.46
N PRO A 24 13.93 12.28 -7.76
CA PRO A 24 14.43 12.81 -9.04
C PRO A 24 13.98 12.02 -10.26
N ASN A 25 13.65 10.72 -10.09
CA ASN A 25 13.32 9.82 -11.18
C ASN A 25 11.81 9.59 -11.36
N ALA A 26 11.00 9.95 -10.36
CA ALA A 26 9.57 9.62 -10.30
C ALA A 26 8.78 10.12 -11.52
N ALA A 27 9.07 11.32 -12.03
CA ALA A 27 8.40 11.85 -13.22
C ALA A 27 8.73 11.06 -14.49
N GLN A 28 9.96 10.55 -14.63
CA GLN A 28 10.34 9.71 -15.76
C GLN A 28 9.72 8.33 -15.65
N TRP A 29 9.73 7.73 -14.46
CA TRP A 29 9.10 6.41 -14.22
C TRP A 29 7.60 6.42 -14.49
N ASP A 30 6.90 7.49 -14.12
CA ASP A 30 5.47 7.67 -14.42
C ASP A 30 5.22 7.66 -15.94
N ARG A 31 6.02 8.42 -16.72
CA ARG A 31 5.89 8.47 -18.18
C ARG A 31 6.18 7.15 -18.87
N ASP A 32 7.21 6.42 -18.38
CA ASP A 32 7.70 5.20 -19.02
C ASP A 32 7.02 3.94 -18.46
N CYS A 33 6.14 4.06 -17.47
CA CYS A 33 5.59 2.94 -16.69
C CYS A 33 6.72 2.02 -16.17
N HIS A 34 7.82 2.63 -15.71
CA HIS A 34 9.05 1.93 -15.30
C HIS A 34 8.92 1.41 -13.87
N PHE A 35 9.11 0.10 -13.68
CA PHE A 35 9.17 -0.50 -12.33
C PHE A 35 10.57 -0.32 -11.75
N PRO A 36 10.77 0.42 -10.62
CA PRO A 36 12.07 0.85 -10.13
C PRO A 36 12.76 -0.23 -9.28
N GLN A 37 13.11 -1.34 -9.89
CA GLN A 37 13.60 -2.54 -9.18
C GLN A 37 14.87 -2.29 -8.37
N ASP A 38 15.80 -1.48 -8.88
CA ASP A 38 17.07 -1.20 -8.19
C ASP A 38 16.86 -0.31 -6.96
N GLU A 39 15.97 0.68 -7.05
CA GLU A 39 15.60 1.53 -5.93
C GLU A 39 14.80 0.78 -4.88
N LEU A 40 13.94 -0.15 -5.29
CA LEU A 40 13.25 -1.07 -4.38
C LEU A 40 14.23 -1.98 -3.63
N ARG A 41 15.29 -2.48 -4.29
CA ARG A 41 16.38 -3.22 -3.61
C ARG A 41 17.14 -2.33 -2.62
N GLY A 42 17.38 -1.06 -2.95
CA GLY A 42 17.98 -0.12 -2.03
C GLY A 42 17.12 0.15 -0.79
N LEU A 43 15.80 0.27 -0.94
CA LEU A 43 14.86 0.35 0.19
C LEU A 43 14.86 -0.94 1.03
N ALA A 44 14.98 -2.11 0.40
CA ALA A 44 15.09 -3.38 1.10
C ALA A 44 16.37 -3.42 1.95
N ALA A 45 17.51 -2.96 1.42
CA ALA A 45 18.78 -2.86 2.16
C ALA A 45 18.69 -1.91 3.37
N LEU A 46 17.76 -0.95 3.37
CA LEU A 46 17.43 -0.09 4.52
C LEU A 46 16.41 -0.72 5.49
N GLY A 47 16.01 -1.97 5.28
CA GLY A 47 15.04 -2.67 6.14
C GLY A 47 13.58 -2.31 5.89
N CYS A 48 13.26 -1.66 4.76
CA CYS A 48 11.88 -1.21 4.48
C CYS A 48 10.91 -2.32 4.05
N TYR A 49 11.36 -3.55 3.82
CA TYR A 49 10.52 -4.65 3.31
C TYR A 49 9.90 -5.55 4.38
N GLY A 50 10.55 -5.65 5.54
CA GLY A 50 10.07 -6.41 6.70
C GLY A 50 10.09 -5.56 7.95
N VAL A 51 9.48 -4.37 7.92
CA VAL A 51 9.62 -3.36 8.99
C VAL A 51 9.18 -3.92 10.34
N ALA A 52 7.96 -4.46 10.44
CA ALA A 52 7.39 -5.00 11.66
C ALA A 52 7.61 -6.52 11.81
N VAL A 53 8.43 -7.14 10.95
CA VAL A 53 8.83 -8.53 11.07
C VAL A 53 9.98 -8.62 12.08
N PRO A 54 9.90 -9.51 13.09
CA PRO A 54 10.97 -9.68 14.07
C PRO A 54 12.31 -10.09 13.43
N THR A 55 13.41 -9.74 14.08
CA THR A 55 14.77 -10.02 13.59
C THR A 55 15.09 -11.51 13.48
N GLU A 56 14.43 -12.38 14.27
CA GLU A 56 14.53 -13.84 14.15
C GLU A 56 14.04 -14.37 12.80
N TRP A 57 13.17 -13.60 12.13
CA TRP A 57 12.66 -13.85 10.79
C TRP A 57 13.26 -12.90 9.74
N ASP A 58 14.45 -12.39 10.00
CA ASP A 58 15.25 -11.52 9.14
C ASP A 58 14.55 -10.18 8.79
N GLY A 59 13.58 -9.75 9.59
CA GLY A 59 12.97 -8.43 9.49
C GLY A 59 13.75 -7.36 10.24
N ALA A 60 13.30 -6.11 10.13
CA ALA A 60 13.90 -4.97 10.81
C ALA A 60 13.60 -4.93 12.33
N GLY A 61 12.56 -5.65 12.78
CA GLY A 61 12.15 -5.69 14.19
C GLY A 61 11.66 -4.35 14.74
N LEU A 62 11.17 -3.48 13.84
CA LEU A 62 10.61 -2.17 14.18
C LEU A 62 9.09 -2.26 14.42
N ASP A 63 8.47 -1.13 14.68
CA ASP A 63 7.04 -1.01 14.97
C ASP A 63 6.21 -0.48 13.79
N TYR A 64 4.89 -0.46 13.92
CA TYR A 64 3.97 0.07 12.90
C TYR A 64 4.06 1.60 12.77
N LEU A 65 4.49 2.31 13.82
CA LEU A 65 4.77 3.73 13.71
C LEU A 65 5.96 3.98 12.79
N SER A 66 7.02 3.20 12.90
CA SER A 66 8.17 3.23 11.96
C SER A 66 7.73 2.90 10.54
N LEU A 67 6.86 1.89 10.35
CA LEU A 67 6.30 1.56 9.04
C LEU A 67 5.53 2.75 8.44
N ALA A 68 4.71 3.43 9.25
CA ALA A 68 3.98 4.61 8.77
C ALA A 68 4.92 5.75 8.36
N LEU A 69 5.97 6.02 9.15
CA LEU A 69 6.99 7.03 8.82
C LEU A 69 7.74 6.69 7.53
N ILE A 70 8.17 5.44 7.36
CA ILE A 70 8.84 4.94 6.16
C ILE A 70 7.95 5.13 4.92
N LEU A 71 6.68 4.70 5.00
CA LEU A 71 5.75 4.80 3.86
C LEU A 71 5.38 6.25 3.53
N GLU A 72 5.29 7.14 4.52
CA GLU A 72 5.12 8.59 4.29
C GLU A 72 6.31 9.17 3.51
N GLU A 73 7.54 8.84 3.90
CA GLU A 73 8.74 9.35 3.21
C GLU A 73 8.86 8.81 1.79
N ILE A 74 8.64 7.51 1.57
CA ILE A 74 8.69 6.92 0.22
C ILE A 74 7.60 7.55 -0.66
N ALA A 75 6.38 7.70 -0.16
CA ALA A 75 5.27 8.28 -0.91
C ALA A 75 5.46 9.76 -1.25
N ALA A 76 6.22 10.50 -0.45
CA ALA A 76 6.59 11.87 -0.77
C ALA A 76 7.53 11.95 -1.99
N GLY A 77 8.34 10.93 -2.26
CA GLY A 77 9.13 10.82 -3.49
C GLY A 77 8.31 10.26 -4.65
N ASP A 78 7.66 9.12 -4.41
CA ASP A 78 6.84 8.43 -5.42
C ASP A 78 5.77 7.54 -4.78
N GLY A 79 4.51 7.84 -5.07
CA GLY A 79 3.37 7.09 -4.56
C GLY A 79 3.33 5.63 -5.01
N ALA A 80 3.76 5.35 -6.24
CA ALA A 80 3.79 4.01 -6.81
C ALA A 80 4.79 3.10 -6.08
N THR A 81 6.01 3.60 -5.85
CA THR A 81 7.04 2.88 -5.09
C THR A 81 6.58 2.58 -3.66
N SER A 82 5.91 3.55 -3.00
CA SER A 82 5.34 3.35 -1.67
C SER A 82 4.27 2.24 -1.65
N THR A 83 3.45 2.13 -2.71
CA THR A 83 2.44 1.06 -2.83
C THR A 83 3.10 -0.33 -2.86
N VAL A 84 4.19 -0.51 -3.61
CA VAL A 84 4.92 -1.77 -3.68
C VAL A 84 5.44 -2.18 -2.31
N VAL A 85 6.11 -1.27 -1.60
CA VAL A 85 6.66 -1.51 -0.25
C VAL A 85 5.55 -1.76 0.77
N SER A 86 4.44 -1.02 0.68
CA SER A 86 3.27 -1.19 1.55
C SER A 86 2.66 -2.58 1.42
N VAL A 87 2.40 -3.06 0.19
CA VAL A 87 1.79 -4.38 -0.05
C VAL A 87 2.70 -5.51 0.46
N ASN A 88 4.01 -5.41 0.27
CA ASN A 88 4.96 -6.40 0.78
C ASN A 88 4.93 -6.49 2.32
N ASN A 89 4.91 -5.36 3.03
CA ASN A 89 4.80 -5.34 4.50
C ASN A 89 3.42 -5.79 4.98
N CYS A 90 2.37 -5.15 4.49
CA CYS A 90 0.97 -5.42 4.79
C CYS A 90 0.15 -5.37 3.50
N PRO A 91 -0.50 -6.46 3.07
CA PRO A 91 -0.82 -7.64 3.88
C PRO A 91 0.19 -8.81 3.82
N VAL A 92 1.18 -8.84 2.92
CA VAL A 92 1.94 -10.08 2.63
C VAL A 92 2.73 -10.57 3.83
N CYS A 93 3.73 -9.81 4.30
CA CYS A 93 4.55 -10.23 5.45
C CYS A 93 3.72 -10.38 6.74
N SER A 94 2.74 -9.49 6.97
CA SER A 94 1.90 -9.57 8.16
C SER A 94 1.02 -10.82 8.19
N ILE A 95 0.50 -11.29 7.06
CA ILE A 95 -0.25 -12.55 6.95
C ILE A 95 0.69 -13.73 7.21
N LEU A 96 1.86 -13.78 6.57
CA LEU A 96 2.81 -14.86 6.78
C LEU A 96 3.29 -14.92 8.22
N MET A 97 3.57 -13.78 8.85
CA MET A 97 3.95 -13.73 10.27
C MET A 97 2.89 -14.34 11.17
N ALA A 98 1.61 -14.06 10.92
CA ALA A 98 0.49 -14.47 11.78
C ALA A 98 -0.02 -15.89 11.51
N TRP A 99 0.09 -16.39 10.28
CA TRP A 99 -0.62 -17.61 9.85
C TRP A 99 0.26 -18.70 9.26
N ALA A 100 1.49 -18.39 8.87
CA ALA A 100 2.41 -19.38 8.31
C ALA A 100 3.03 -20.27 9.40
N SER A 101 3.26 -21.54 9.07
CA SER A 101 4.11 -22.42 9.86
C SER A 101 5.56 -21.92 9.83
N ASP A 102 6.38 -22.39 10.78
CA ASP A 102 7.80 -21.99 10.80
C ASP A 102 8.54 -22.39 9.53
N ALA A 103 8.22 -23.55 8.95
CA ALA A 103 8.78 -23.97 7.66
C ALA A 103 8.37 -23.01 6.52
N GLN A 104 7.14 -22.54 6.50
CA GLN A 104 6.68 -21.55 5.52
C GLN A 104 7.29 -20.16 5.77
N LYS A 105 7.51 -19.76 7.04
CA LYS A 105 8.22 -18.52 7.38
C LYS A 105 9.68 -18.56 6.91
N GLU A 106 10.38 -19.68 7.14
CA GLU A 106 11.73 -19.86 6.60
C GLU A 106 11.77 -19.75 5.08
N GLN A 107 10.81 -20.39 4.40
CA GLN A 107 10.79 -20.44 2.93
C GLN A 107 10.34 -19.11 2.29
N TRP A 108 9.38 -18.41 2.88
CA TRP A 108 8.70 -17.27 2.24
C TRP A 108 8.89 -15.96 2.99
N LEU A 109 8.68 -15.93 4.33
CA LEU A 109 8.71 -14.69 5.10
C LEU A 109 10.11 -14.09 5.15
N LYS A 110 11.13 -14.88 5.44
CA LYS A 110 12.53 -14.40 5.51
C LYS A 110 12.98 -13.71 4.22
N PRO A 111 12.90 -14.34 3.03
CA PRO A 111 13.32 -13.68 1.80
C PRO A 111 12.46 -12.45 1.45
N LEU A 112 11.16 -12.44 1.79
CA LEU A 112 10.32 -11.26 1.62
C LEU A 112 10.70 -10.12 2.57
N ALA A 113 11.05 -10.43 3.82
CA ALA A 113 11.45 -9.44 4.81
C ALA A 113 12.81 -8.80 4.48
N ARG A 114 13.76 -9.58 3.92
CA ARG A 114 15.04 -9.07 3.42
C ARG A 114 14.93 -8.32 2.08
N GLY A 115 13.83 -8.52 1.34
CA GLY A 115 13.66 -8.00 -0.01
C GLY A 115 14.38 -8.81 -1.11
N ASP A 116 14.76 -10.06 -0.81
CA ASP A 116 15.23 -11.03 -1.81
C ASP A 116 14.08 -11.48 -2.72
N MET A 117 12.85 -11.40 -2.19
CA MET A 117 11.58 -11.64 -2.89
C MET A 117 10.63 -10.48 -2.70
N LEU A 118 9.70 -10.34 -3.65
CA LEU A 118 8.60 -9.39 -3.58
C LEU A 118 7.26 -10.14 -3.58
N GLY A 119 6.35 -9.72 -2.70
CA GLY A 119 5.06 -10.37 -2.51
C GLY A 119 3.90 -9.64 -3.19
N ALA A 120 2.91 -10.43 -3.63
CA ALA A 120 1.63 -9.98 -4.15
C ALA A 120 0.46 -10.51 -3.30
N PHE A 121 -0.68 -9.81 -3.31
CA PHE A 121 -1.87 -10.22 -2.58
C PHE A 121 -3.08 -10.34 -3.52
N CYS A 122 -3.60 -11.54 -3.70
CA CYS A 122 -4.61 -11.91 -4.68
C CYS A 122 -5.96 -12.20 -4.02
N LEU A 123 -6.72 -11.14 -3.68
CA LEU A 123 -8.08 -11.25 -3.15
C LEU A 123 -9.12 -10.92 -4.22
N THR A 124 -9.05 -9.71 -4.77
CA THR A 124 -10.03 -9.12 -5.69
C THR A 124 -10.19 -9.94 -6.98
N GLU A 125 -11.43 -10.04 -7.48
CA GLU A 125 -11.77 -10.66 -8.75
C GLU A 125 -12.59 -9.67 -9.61
N PRO A 126 -12.74 -9.88 -10.92
CA PRO A 126 -13.45 -8.93 -11.79
C PRO A 126 -14.87 -8.56 -11.34
N HIS A 127 -15.54 -9.44 -10.60
CA HIS A 127 -16.89 -9.26 -10.08
C HIS A 127 -16.96 -9.10 -8.56
N VAL A 128 -15.81 -9.10 -7.86
CA VAL A 128 -15.72 -9.06 -6.39
C VAL A 128 -14.63 -8.07 -5.94
N GLY A 129 -15.08 -7.01 -5.30
CA GLY A 129 -14.21 -6.03 -4.64
C GLY A 129 -14.57 -5.92 -3.16
N SER A 130 -15.44 -4.96 -2.81
CA SER A 130 -15.84 -4.71 -1.41
C SER A 130 -16.55 -5.89 -0.74
N GLN A 131 -17.21 -6.75 -1.50
CA GLN A 131 -17.83 -7.99 -1.00
C GLN A 131 -16.85 -9.16 -1.12
N ALA A 132 -15.83 -9.20 -0.26
CA ALA A 132 -14.72 -10.15 -0.34
C ALA A 132 -15.11 -11.64 -0.13
N ASP A 133 -16.34 -11.94 0.27
CA ASP A 133 -16.85 -13.31 0.44
C ASP A 133 -17.49 -13.90 -0.82
N GLY A 134 -17.55 -13.12 -1.91
CA GLY A 134 -18.15 -13.54 -3.19
C GLY A 134 -17.17 -14.17 -4.18
N LEU A 135 -16.00 -14.65 -3.76
CA LEU A 135 -14.96 -15.21 -4.62
C LEU A 135 -15.45 -16.43 -5.42
N LYS A 136 -14.91 -16.57 -6.64
CA LYS A 136 -15.18 -17.69 -7.56
C LYS A 136 -13.93 -18.46 -7.97
N THR A 137 -12.75 -17.88 -7.83
CA THR A 137 -11.48 -18.64 -8.03
C THR A 137 -11.52 -19.85 -7.12
N SER A 138 -11.40 -21.04 -7.72
CA SER A 138 -11.46 -22.31 -7.01
C SER A 138 -10.09 -22.88 -6.74
N ALA A 139 -9.96 -23.69 -5.69
CA ALA A 139 -8.81 -24.52 -5.37
C ALA A 139 -9.30 -25.92 -5.01
N LEU A 140 -9.29 -26.83 -5.99
CA LEU A 140 -9.77 -28.19 -5.80
C LEU A 140 -8.61 -29.10 -5.43
N ARG A 141 -8.78 -29.93 -4.40
CA ARG A 141 -7.76 -30.89 -3.97
C ARG A 141 -7.60 -32.01 -4.99
N ASP A 142 -6.36 -32.28 -5.37
CA ASP A 142 -5.97 -33.38 -6.26
C ASP A 142 -4.70 -34.06 -5.71
N GLY A 143 -4.90 -35.13 -4.95
CA GLY A 143 -3.84 -35.83 -4.25
C GLY A 143 -3.16 -34.98 -3.18
N SER A 144 -1.86 -34.76 -3.33
CA SER A 144 -1.02 -33.92 -2.46
C SER A 144 -1.05 -32.44 -2.80
N ASP A 145 -1.81 -32.05 -3.84
CA ASP A 145 -1.83 -30.70 -4.36
C ASP A 145 -3.24 -30.11 -4.33
N TYR A 146 -3.32 -28.79 -4.57
CA TYR A 146 -4.53 -28.10 -5.00
C TYR A 146 -4.36 -27.60 -6.44
N VAL A 147 -5.43 -27.64 -7.21
CA VAL A 147 -5.49 -27.09 -8.56
C VAL A 147 -6.32 -25.82 -8.55
N LEU A 148 -5.66 -24.67 -8.77
CA LEU A 148 -6.29 -23.37 -8.78
C LEU A 148 -6.79 -23.04 -10.19
N ASN A 149 -8.05 -22.57 -10.29
CA ASN A 149 -8.66 -22.08 -11.51
C ASN A 149 -9.49 -20.82 -11.23
N GLY A 150 -9.28 -19.76 -12.01
CA GLY A 150 -10.02 -18.50 -11.87
C GLY A 150 -9.24 -17.28 -12.26
N VAL A 151 -9.76 -16.10 -11.94
CA VAL A 151 -9.18 -14.81 -12.34
C VAL A 151 -9.09 -13.89 -11.15
N LYS A 152 -7.92 -13.30 -10.92
CA LYS A 152 -7.70 -12.22 -9.95
C LYS A 152 -7.49 -10.89 -10.67
N GLN A 153 -7.98 -9.82 -10.07
CA GLN A 153 -8.03 -8.50 -10.70
C GLN A 153 -7.35 -7.45 -9.83
N PHE A 154 -6.69 -6.48 -10.45
CA PHE A 154 -6.02 -5.36 -9.80
C PHE A 154 -4.93 -5.76 -8.81
N ILE A 155 -4.11 -6.75 -9.16
CA ILE A 155 -3.09 -7.29 -8.29
C ILE A 155 -1.79 -6.50 -8.42
N THR A 156 -1.43 -5.77 -7.36
CA THR A 156 -0.15 -5.08 -7.22
C THR A 156 0.99 -6.08 -7.14
N SER A 157 2.08 -5.80 -7.82
CA SER A 157 3.27 -6.67 -7.91
C SER A 157 2.98 -8.07 -8.47
N GLY A 158 1.84 -8.27 -9.15
CA GLY A 158 1.50 -9.58 -9.70
C GLY A 158 2.33 -9.99 -10.90
N LYS A 159 3.01 -9.05 -11.57
CA LYS A 159 3.96 -9.31 -12.66
C LYS A 159 5.41 -9.40 -12.17
N ASN A 160 5.81 -8.46 -11.32
CA ASN A 160 7.19 -8.32 -10.86
C ASN A 160 7.44 -8.98 -9.50
N GLY A 161 6.39 -9.49 -8.83
CA GLY A 161 6.52 -10.24 -7.58
C GLY A 161 6.96 -11.69 -7.82
N ASP A 162 7.55 -12.29 -6.78
CA ASP A 162 8.07 -13.65 -6.80
C ASP A 162 7.06 -14.65 -6.23
N VAL A 163 6.20 -14.17 -5.31
CA VAL A 163 5.21 -14.98 -4.61
C VAL A 163 3.91 -14.22 -4.38
N ALA A 164 2.78 -14.92 -4.47
CA ALA A 164 1.46 -14.35 -4.23
C ALA A 164 0.72 -15.09 -3.11
N ILE A 165 0.07 -14.34 -2.20
CA ILE A 165 -0.93 -14.91 -1.28
C ILE A 165 -2.28 -14.88 -2.00
N VAL A 166 -2.82 -16.06 -2.30
CA VAL A 166 -4.01 -16.23 -3.13
C VAL A 166 -5.18 -16.76 -2.31
N MET A 167 -6.29 -16.03 -2.30
CA MET A 167 -7.57 -16.50 -1.73
C MET A 167 -8.36 -17.26 -2.77
N ALA A 168 -8.75 -18.52 -2.49
CA ALA A 168 -9.52 -19.35 -3.38
C ALA A 168 -10.55 -20.20 -2.64
N VAL A 169 -11.61 -20.63 -3.33
CA VAL A 169 -12.70 -21.42 -2.77
C VAL A 169 -12.34 -22.90 -2.83
N THR A 170 -12.18 -23.52 -1.66
CA THR A 170 -11.96 -24.97 -1.50
C THR A 170 -13.28 -25.74 -1.28
N ASP A 171 -14.28 -25.09 -0.64
CA ASP A 171 -15.62 -25.66 -0.44
C ASP A 171 -16.69 -24.62 -0.78
N LYS A 172 -17.31 -24.76 -1.93
CA LYS A 172 -18.38 -23.86 -2.39
C LYS A 172 -19.63 -23.92 -1.52
N SER A 173 -19.89 -25.04 -0.85
CA SER A 173 -21.10 -25.23 -0.03
C SER A 173 -21.01 -24.51 1.31
N ALA A 174 -19.80 -24.25 1.82
CA ALA A 174 -19.55 -23.61 3.11
C ALA A 174 -19.59 -22.06 3.07
N GLY A 175 -19.87 -21.45 1.90
CA GLY A 175 -19.93 -20.00 1.74
C GLY A 175 -18.61 -19.33 2.13
N LYS A 176 -18.65 -18.30 2.98
CA LYS A 176 -17.43 -17.60 3.43
C LYS A 176 -16.43 -18.47 4.21
N LYS A 177 -16.90 -19.58 4.80
CA LYS A 177 -16.05 -20.57 5.48
C LYS A 177 -15.44 -21.59 4.52
N GLY A 178 -15.74 -21.52 3.23
CA GLY A 178 -15.14 -22.34 2.19
C GLY A 178 -14.00 -21.65 1.43
N ILE A 179 -13.55 -20.48 1.87
CA ILE A 179 -12.42 -19.76 1.28
C ILE A 179 -11.15 -20.11 2.06
N SER A 180 -10.09 -20.50 1.33
CA SER A 180 -8.77 -20.83 1.87
C SER A 180 -7.70 -19.90 1.29
N ALA A 181 -6.53 -19.84 1.92
CA ALA A 181 -5.41 -19.01 1.51
C ALA A 181 -4.20 -19.86 1.13
N PHE A 182 -3.53 -19.52 0.06
CA PHE A 182 -2.39 -20.26 -0.47
C PHE A 182 -1.22 -19.33 -0.75
N VAL A 183 0.01 -19.81 -0.52
CA VAL A 183 1.23 -19.19 -1.04
C VAL A 183 1.55 -19.80 -2.39
N VAL A 184 1.54 -18.97 -3.44
CA VAL A 184 1.73 -19.41 -4.83
C VAL A 184 2.93 -18.69 -5.43
N PRO A 185 4.03 -19.40 -5.77
CA PRO A 185 5.12 -18.81 -6.56
C PRO A 185 4.59 -18.32 -7.90
N THR A 186 4.96 -17.10 -8.30
CA THR A 186 4.46 -16.50 -9.54
C THR A 186 4.97 -17.19 -10.81
N GLN A 187 6.04 -17.96 -10.68
CA GLN A 187 6.60 -18.78 -11.76
C GLN A 187 5.92 -20.14 -11.90
N SER A 188 4.91 -20.44 -11.08
CA SER A 188 4.18 -21.73 -11.16
C SER A 188 3.49 -21.87 -12.51
N PRO A 189 3.57 -23.04 -13.17
CA PRO A 189 2.78 -23.31 -14.36
C PRO A 189 1.30 -23.05 -14.10
N GLY A 190 0.66 -22.29 -15.01
CA GLY A 190 -0.74 -21.89 -14.85
C GLY A 190 -0.98 -20.60 -14.06
N TYR A 191 0.07 -19.95 -13.51
CA TYR A 191 0.01 -18.56 -13.09
C TYR A 191 0.32 -17.67 -14.28
N ILE A 192 -0.69 -16.99 -14.83
CA ILE A 192 -0.58 -16.25 -16.08
C ILE A 192 -0.95 -14.79 -15.85
N VAL A 193 -0.01 -13.89 -16.11
CA VAL A 193 -0.30 -12.45 -16.19
C VAL A 193 -1.07 -12.19 -17.48
N ALA A 194 -2.39 -12.14 -17.37
CA ALA A 194 -3.28 -12.00 -18.52
C ALA A 194 -3.30 -10.56 -19.07
N ARG A 195 -3.13 -9.58 -18.18
CA ARG A 195 -3.14 -8.16 -18.54
C ARG A 195 -2.38 -7.33 -17.51
N VAL A 196 -1.60 -6.35 -17.98
CA VAL A 196 -1.12 -5.23 -17.17
C VAL A 196 -2.09 -4.08 -17.36
N GLU A 197 -2.62 -3.53 -16.26
CA GLU A 197 -3.63 -2.47 -16.33
C GLU A 197 -3.00 -1.12 -16.70
N ASP A 198 -3.64 -0.42 -17.62
CA ASP A 198 -3.39 0.98 -17.89
C ASP A 198 -4.17 1.82 -16.87
N LYS A 199 -3.48 2.64 -16.11
CA LYS A 199 -4.04 3.30 -14.91
C LYS A 199 -4.01 4.82 -15.05
N MET A 200 -4.82 5.48 -14.25
CA MET A 200 -4.82 6.94 -14.09
C MET A 200 -3.52 7.46 -13.49
N GLY A 201 -2.91 6.73 -12.57
CA GLY A 201 -1.70 7.08 -11.84
C GLY A 201 -0.98 5.86 -11.28
N GLN A 202 0.07 6.10 -10.46
CA GLN A 202 0.94 5.06 -9.91
C GLN A 202 1.52 4.13 -10.99
N HIS A 203 1.96 4.72 -12.10
CA HIS A 203 2.42 3.97 -13.28
C HIS A 203 3.70 3.17 -13.01
N ALA A 204 4.54 3.60 -12.07
CA ALA A 204 5.76 2.89 -11.67
C ALA A 204 5.50 1.61 -10.84
N SER A 205 4.24 1.32 -10.48
CA SER A 205 3.82 0.05 -9.86
C SER A 205 3.01 -0.75 -10.85
N ASP A 206 3.35 -2.03 -11.06
CA ASP A 206 2.50 -2.92 -11.86
C ASP A 206 1.21 -3.25 -11.10
N THR A 207 0.13 -3.31 -11.85
CA THR A 207 -1.18 -3.75 -11.39
C THR A 207 -1.74 -4.64 -12.48
N VAL A 208 -2.05 -5.89 -12.16
CA VAL A 208 -2.34 -6.88 -13.19
C VAL A 208 -3.63 -7.66 -12.95
N GLN A 209 -4.14 -8.23 -14.04
CA GLN A 209 -5.08 -9.34 -14.01
C GLN A 209 -4.27 -10.65 -14.11
N ILE A 210 -4.55 -11.59 -13.19
CA ILE A 210 -3.93 -12.92 -13.16
C ILE A 210 -4.99 -13.96 -13.49
N LEU A 211 -4.69 -14.81 -14.47
CA LEU A 211 -5.44 -16.02 -14.77
C LEU A 211 -4.72 -17.22 -14.12
N PHE A 212 -5.43 -17.96 -13.30
CA PHE A 212 -5.03 -19.30 -12.87
C PHE A 212 -5.69 -20.32 -13.80
N ASP A 213 -4.87 -21.03 -14.55
CA ASP A 213 -5.29 -22.09 -15.47
C ASP A 213 -4.63 -23.41 -15.06
N ASN A 214 -5.38 -24.25 -14.35
CA ASN A 214 -4.89 -25.50 -13.78
C ASN A 214 -3.57 -25.32 -12.99
N CYS A 215 -3.43 -24.21 -12.27
CA CYS A 215 -2.24 -23.88 -11.50
C CYS A 215 -2.13 -24.82 -10.29
N ARG A 216 -1.15 -25.74 -10.33
CA ARG A 216 -0.91 -26.71 -9.27
C ARG A 216 -0.09 -26.09 -8.14
N VAL A 217 -0.60 -26.23 -6.93
CA VAL A 217 0.02 -25.70 -5.71
C VAL A 217 0.09 -26.82 -4.67
N PRO A 218 1.27 -27.15 -4.13
CA PRO A 218 1.40 -28.16 -3.08
C PRO A 218 0.52 -27.86 -1.87
N ALA A 219 -0.08 -28.88 -1.25
CA ALA A 219 -0.87 -28.70 -0.04
C ALA A 219 -0.07 -28.07 1.12
N ALA A 220 1.26 -28.24 1.11
CA ALA A 220 2.16 -27.59 2.06
C ALA A 220 2.16 -26.04 1.96
N ASN A 221 1.64 -25.48 0.87
CA ASN A 221 1.53 -24.04 0.66
C ASN A 221 0.17 -23.46 1.15
N LEU A 222 -0.72 -24.28 1.70
CA LEU A 222 -1.92 -23.80 2.38
C LEU A 222 -1.51 -23.01 3.63
N LEU A 223 -2.05 -21.80 3.80
CA LEU A 223 -1.85 -20.96 4.99
C LEU A 223 -2.98 -21.22 5.99
N GLY A 224 -2.62 -21.53 7.22
CA GLY A 224 -3.58 -21.96 8.25
C GLY A 224 -4.32 -23.23 7.82
N ASP A 225 -5.62 -23.31 8.14
CA ASP A 225 -6.49 -24.44 7.77
C ASP A 225 -7.41 -24.07 6.59
N GLU A 226 -7.96 -25.09 5.91
CA GLU A 226 -9.03 -24.87 4.95
C GLU A 226 -10.20 -24.10 5.58
N GLY A 227 -10.77 -23.16 4.82
CA GLY A 227 -11.89 -22.34 5.28
C GLY A 227 -11.53 -21.11 6.11
N GLN A 228 -10.25 -20.89 6.40
CA GLN A 228 -9.77 -19.70 7.14
C GLN A 228 -9.37 -18.52 6.24
N GLY A 229 -9.39 -18.69 4.92
CA GLY A 229 -8.84 -17.71 3.97
C GLY A 229 -9.44 -16.31 4.09
N LEU A 230 -10.76 -16.18 4.30
CA LEU A 230 -11.35 -14.85 4.49
C LEU A 230 -10.87 -14.18 5.79
N LYS A 231 -10.74 -14.94 6.88
CA LYS A 231 -10.20 -14.44 8.15
C LYS A 231 -8.74 -13.99 7.99
N ILE A 232 -7.95 -14.80 7.28
CA ILE A 232 -6.55 -14.50 6.95
C ILE A 232 -6.46 -13.19 6.14
N ALA A 233 -7.25 -13.08 5.07
CA ALA A 233 -7.27 -11.87 4.25
C ALA A 233 -7.60 -10.61 5.05
N LEU A 234 -8.65 -10.64 5.87
CA LEU A 234 -9.09 -9.50 6.64
C LEU A 234 -8.09 -9.09 7.74
N SER A 235 -7.34 -10.04 8.31
CA SER A 235 -6.32 -9.75 9.33
C SER A 235 -5.14 -8.96 8.75
N GLY A 236 -4.72 -9.23 7.50
CA GLY A 236 -3.65 -8.49 6.84
C GLY A 236 -4.04 -7.06 6.46
N LEU A 237 -5.33 -6.83 6.14
CA LEU A 237 -5.83 -5.52 5.71
C LEU A 237 -5.89 -4.47 6.84
N GLU A 238 -5.83 -4.87 8.11
CA GLU A 238 -5.86 -3.90 9.23
C GLU A 238 -4.58 -3.05 9.25
N GLY A 239 -3.41 -3.69 9.17
CA GLY A 239 -2.13 -2.99 9.06
C GLY A 239 -1.99 -2.22 7.74
N GLY A 240 -2.51 -2.77 6.65
CA GLY A 240 -2.53 -2.14 5.33
C GLY A 240 -3.23 -0.77 5.34
N ARG A 241 -4.33 -0.60 6.09
CA ARG A 241 -5.03 0.70 6.20
C ARG A 241 -4.14 1.79 6.79
N ILE A 242 -3.31 1.45 7.80
CA ILE A 242 -2.32 2.39 8.38
C ILE A 242 -1.30 2.78 7.31
N GLY A 243 -0.80 1.80 6.55
CA GLY A 243 0.14 2.04 5.45
C GLY A 243 -0.42 2.96 4.36
N ILE A 244 -1.65 2.70 3.89
CA ILE A 244 -2.31 3.55 2.88
C ILE A 244 -2.60 4.95 3.40
N ALA A 245 -2.95 5.10 4.67
CA ALA A 245 -3.13 6.41 5.28
C ALA A 245 -1.80 7.19 5.29
N ALA A 246 -0.69 6.56 5.68
CA ALA A 246 0.64 7.15 5.67
C ALA A 246 1.11 7.53 4.25
N GLN A 247 0.90 6.65 3.28
CA GLN A 247 1.15 6.92 1.87
C GLN A 247 0.36 8.15 1.37
N SER A 248 -0.92 8.25 1.74
CA SER A 248 -1.75 9.41 1.38
C SER A 248 -1.19 10.71 1.94
N VAL A 249 -0.72 10.70 3.20
CA VAL A 249 -0.07 11.87 3.83
C VAL A 249 1.24 12.22 3.14
N GLY A 250 2.06 11.24 2.76
CA GLY A 250 3.32 11.47 2.03
C GLY A 250 3.10 12.19 0.71
N MET A 251 2.16 11.72 -0.10
CA MET A 251 1.79 12.37 -1.37
C MET A 251 1.21 13.77 -1.15
N ALA A 252 0.32 13.95 -0.16
CA ALA A 252 -0.23 15.27 0.17
C ALA A 252 0.86 16.24 0.62
N ARG A 253 1.83 15.79 1.42
CA ARG A 253 2.99 16.58 1.85
C ARG A 253 3.84 17.02 0.66
N ALA A 254 4.17 16.12 -0.26
CA ALA A 254 4.94 16.45 -1.46
C ALA A 254 4.22 17.51 -2.33
N ALA A 255 2.91 17.36 -2.53
CA ALA A 255 2.12 18.35 -3.26
C ALA A 255 2.07 19.71 -2.55
N PHE A 256 1.93 19.70 -1.21
CA PHE A 256 1.97 20.91 -0.39
C PHE A 256 3.32 21.62 -0.45
N GLU A 257 4.43 20.89 -0.30
CA GLU A 257 5.79 21.43 -0.35
C GLU A 257 6.08 22.06 -1.73
N ALA A 258 5.69 21.38 -2.82
CA ALA A 258 5.79 21.93 -4.17
C ALA A 258 4.98 23.23 -4.34
N ALA A 259 3.73 23.26 -3.85
CA ALA A 259 2.87 24.43 -3.91
C ALA A 259 3.40 25.60 -3.06
N LEU A 260 3.97 25.30 -1.89
CA LEU A 260 4.58 26.31 -1.02
C LEU A 260 5.83 26.93 -1.66
N GLY A 261 6.72 26.10 -2.26
CA GLY A 261 7.88 26.58 -3.00
C GLY A 261 7.47 27.47 -4.15
N TYR A 262 6.57 26.99 -5.00
CA TYR A 262 6.05 27.75 -6.13
C TYR A 262 5.40 29.08 -5.69
N ALA A 263 4.62 29.08 -4.62
CA ALA A 263 3.96 30.29 -4.13
C ALA A 263 4.93 31.37 -3.64
N LYS A 264 6.09 30.99 -3.11
CA LYS A 264 7.15 31.92 -2.66
C LYS A 264 7.91 32.53 -3.83
N GLU A 265 8.00 31.88 -4.97
CA GLU A 265 8.76 32.30 -6.15
C GLU A 265 7.88 33.01 -7.18
N ARG A 266 6.65 32.54 -7.39
CA ARG A 266 5.76 33.07 -8.41
C ARG A 266 5.27 34.46 -8.04
N VAL A 267 5.55 35.44 -8.92
CA VAL A 267 5.10 36.83 -8.76
C VAL A 267 3.80 37.05 -9.55
N ALA A 268 2.81 37.63 -8.92
CA ALA A 268 1.60 38.16 -9.53
C ALA A 268 1.10 39.38 -8.74
N PHE A 269 0.55 40.38 -9.44
CA PHE A 269 0.10 41.64 -8.84
C PHE A 269 1.24 42.36 -8.06
N GLY A 270 2.47 42.27 -8.56
CA GLY A 270 3.62 43.00 -8.03
C GLY A 270 4.33 42.39 -6.83
N LYS A 271 3.93 41.17 -6.38
CA LYS A 271 4.55 40.47 -5.24
C LYS A 271 4.42 38.94 -5.37
N PRO A 272 5.22 38.16 -4.60
CA PRO A 272 5.05 36.71 -4.53
C PRO A 272 3.60 36.34 -4.20
N ILE A 273 3.05 35.28 -4.83
CA ILE A 273 1.65 34.92 -4.59
C ILE A 273 1.41 34.44 -3.15
N PHE A 274 2.45 33.98 -2.46
CA PHE A 274 2.42 33.65 -1.03
C PHE A 274 1.95 34.84 -0.16
N GLU A 275 2.22 36.08 -0.55
CA GLU A 275 1.82 37.30 0.19
C GLU A 275 0.33 37.68 0.03
N HIS A 276 -0.42 36.96 -0.80
CA HIS A 276 -1.85 37.14 -0.93
C HIS A 276 -2.60 36.28 0.12
N GLN A 277 -3.46 36.86 0.92
CA GLN A 277 -4.20 36.19 2.01
C GLN A 277 -4.94 34.91 1.53
N ALA A 278 -5.55 34.96 0.34
CA ALA A 278 -6.25 33.79 -0.22
C ALA A 278 -5.32 32.57 -0.43
N VAL A 279 -4.05 32.80 -0.78
CA VAL A 279 -3.03 31.74 -0.93
C VAL A 279 -2.55 31.27 0.44
N GLN A 280 -2.31 32.22 1.39
CA GLN A 280 -1.93 31.89 2.78
C GLN A 280 -2.99 31.05 3.48
N PHE A 281 -4.27 31.40 3.34
CA PHE A 281 -5.37 30.63 3.94
C PHE A 281 -5.42 29.21 3.40
N ARG A 282 -5.26 29.04 2.07
CA ARG A 282 -5.24 27.73 1.43
C ARG A 282 -4.05 26.88 1.92
N LEU A 283 -2.85 27.46 1.94
CA LEU A 283 -1.64 26.75 2.44
C LEU A 283 -1.76 26.40 3.93
N GLY A 284 -2.30 27.31 4.76
CA GLY A 284 -2.54 27.05 6.17
C GLY A 284 -3.54 25.91 6.39
N GLU A 285 -4.62 25.86 5.61
CA GLU A 285 -5.60 24.78 5.66
C GLU A 285 -4.99 23.43 5.21
N MET A 286 -4.17 23.42 4.13
CA MET A 286 -3.46 22.23 3.69
C MET A 286 -2.53 21.69 4.78
N ALA A 287 -1.71 22.53 5.39
CA ALA A 287 -0.79 22.15 6.46
C ALA A 287 -1.52 21.58 7.68
N MET A 288 -2.60 22.23 8.12
CA MET A 288 -3.43 21.77 9.24
C MET A 288 -4.04 20.38 8.96
N LYS A 289 -4.58 20.17 7.77
CA LYS A 289 -5.20 18.90 7.38
C LYS A 289 -4.18 17.75 7.31
N ILE A 290 -2.98 17.99 6.76
CA ILE A 290 -1.89 17.02 6.73
C ILE A 290 -1.51 16.59 8.15
N GLU A 291 -1.32 17.56 9.04
CA GLU A 291 -0.95 17.28 10.43
C GLU A 291 -2.06 16.51 11.18
N ALA A 292 -3.32 16.88 11.00
CA ALA A 292 -4.44 16.14 11.59
C ALA A 292 -4.49 14.68 11.13
N ALA A 293 -4.26 14.42 9.83
CA ALA A 293 -4.19 13.06 9.28
C ALA A 293 -3.02 12.27 9.90
N ARG A 294 -1.84 12.88 9.99
CA ARG A 294 -0.65 12.27 10.60
C ARG A 294 -0.90 11.84 12.04
N GLN A 295 -1.57 12.67 12.86
CA GLN A 295 -1.89 12.33 14.24
C GLN A 295 -2.87 11.14 14.34
N LEU A 296 -3.85 11.02 13.45
CA LEU A 296 -4.74 9.84 13.38
C LEU A 296 -3.97 8.57 13.03
N ILE A 297 -3.01 8.65 12.11
CA ILE A 297 -2.16 7.52 11.71
C ILE A 297 -1.27 7.08 12.88
N HIS A 298 -0.58 8.02 13.52
CA HIS A 298 0.28 7.72 14.66
C HIS A 298 -0.50 7.11 15.82
N HIS A 299 -1.73 7.55 16.06
CA HIS A 299 -2.61 6.95 17.07
C HIS A 299 -2.97 5.51 16.72
N ALA A 300 -3.41 5.24 15.49
CA ALA A 300 -3.76 3.89 15.04
C ALA A 300 -2.54 2.93 15.09
N ALA A 301 -1.37 3.40 14.64
CA ALA A 301 -0.12 2.64 14.69
C ALA A 301 0.27 2.30 16.13
N SER A 302 0.22 3.28 17.05
CA SER A 302 0.55 3.06 18.47
C SER A 302 -0.37 2.08 19.18
N LEU A 303 -1.66 2.05 18.84
CA LEU A 303 -2.58 1.04 19.37
C LEU A 303 -2.19 -0.36 18.87
N LYS A 304 -1.83 -0.48 17.60
CA LYS A 304 -1.40 -1.74 17.01
C LYS A 304 -0.09 -2.24 17.64
N ASP A 305 0.88 -1.37 17.86
CA ASP A 305 2.15 -1.67 18.52
C ASP A 305 1.95 -2.10 19.98
N ALA A 306 0.95 -1.53 20.65
CA ALA A 306 0.55 -1.93 22.00
C ALA A 306 -0.31 -3.21 22.04
N GLY A 307 -0.54 -3.89 20.91
CA GLY A 307 -1.41 -5.08 20.82
C GLY A 307 -2.89 -4.80 21.13
N GLN A 308 -3.31 -3.53 21.02
CA GLN A 308 -4.69 -3.12 21.26
C GLN A 308 -5.52 -3.21 19.98
N PRO A 309 -6.84 -3.50 20.07
CA PRO A 309 -7.74 -3.41 18.93
C PRO A 309 -7.68 -2.02 18.28
N CYS A 310 -7.39 -1.95 16.99
CA CYS A 310 -7.21 -0.67 16.28
C CYS A 310 -7.99 -0.57 14.95
N LEU A 311 -8.87 -1.53 14.66
CA LEU A 311 -9.60 -1.57 13.38
C LEU A 311 -10.37 -0.28 13.09
N LYS A 312 -11.04 0.27 14.12
CA LYS A 312 -11.81 1.52 14.00
C LYS A 312 -10.89 2.70 13.73
N GLU A 313 -9.81 2.82 14.47
CA GLU A 313 -8.85 3.92 14.37
C GLU A 313 -8.08 3.86 13.04
N ALA A 314 -7.68 2.67 12.59
CA ALA A 314 -7.08 2.44 11.28
C ALA A 314 -8.05 2.81 10.14
N ALA A 315 -9.33 2.47 10.26
CA ALA A 315 -10.36 2.85 9.29
C ALA A 315 -10.59 4.38 9.28
N MET A 316 -10.61 5.03 10.45
CA MET A 316 -10.70 6.50 10.57
C MET A 316 -9.49 7.19 9.95
N ALA A 317 -8.28 6.71 10.24
CA ALA A 317 -7.05 7.25 9.69
C ALA A 317 -7.03 7.14 8.16
N LYS A 318 -7.36 5.96 7.61
CA LYS A 318 -7.40 5.71 6.16
C LYS A 318 -8.44 6.56 5.45
N LEU A 319 -9.65 6.64 5.99
CA LEU A 319 -10.73 7.44 5.42
C LEU A 319 -10.33 8.92 5.38
N PHE A 320 -9.95 9.47 6.52
CA PHE A 320 -9.60 10.90 6.63
C PHE A 320 -8.37 11.23 5.77
N ALA A 321 -7.29 10.45 5.86
CA ALA A 321 -6.05 10.72 5.14
C ALA A 321 -6.24 10.68 3.62
N SER A 322 -6.96 9.69 3.08
CA SER A 322 -7.15 9.55 1.64
C SER A 322 -8.05 10.64 1.04
N GLU A 323 -9.12 11.03 1.73
CA GLU A 323 -10.00 12.13 1.27
C GLU A 323 -9.31 13.51 1.42
N MET A 324 -8.58 13.70 2.52
CA MET A 324 -7.76 14.88 2.76
C MET A 324 -6.69 15.05 1.67
N ALA A 325 -5.99 13.97 1.35
CA ALA A 325 -4.86 14.02 0.41
C ALA A 325 -5.31 14.43 -1.00
N GLU A 326 -6.44 13.92 -1.50
CA GLU A 326 -7.01 14.38 -2.77
C GLU A 326 -7.33 15.88 -2.74
N SER A 327 -7.94 16.36 -1.63
CA SER A 327 -8.25 17.80 -1.44
C SER A 327 -6.99 18.66 -1.45
N VAL A 328 -5.92 18.22 -0.77
CA VAL A 328 -4.63 18.92 -0.73
C VAL A 328 -3.94 18.94 -2.08
N CYS A 329 -3.90 17.80 -2.78
CA CYS A 329 -3.31 17.73 -4.13
C CYS A 329 -4.07 18.60 -5.13
N SER A 330 -5.41 18.63 -5.07
CA SER A 330 -6.23 19.54 -5.87
C SER A 330 -5.94 21.01 -5.56
N ALA A 331 -5.79 21.36 -4.29
CA ALA A 331 -5.42 22.72 -3.88
C ALA A 331 -4.00 23.11 -4.35
N ALA A 332 -3.06 22.17 -4.38
CA ALA A 332 -1.72 22.38 -4.90
C ALA A 332 -1.74 22.70 -6.40
N ILE A 333 -2.49 21.94 -7.21
CA ILE A 333 -2.73 22.27 -8.62
C ILE A 333 -3.30 23.68 -8.77
N GLN A 334 -4.30 24.03 -7.95
CA GLN A 334 -4.92 25.35 -8.03
C GLN A 334 -3.95 26.50 -7.69
N ILE A 335 -3.00 26.28 -6.77
CA ILE A 335 -1.96 27.29 -6.44
C ILE A 335 -0.99 27.47 -7.62
N HIS A 336 -0.64 26.39 -8.33
CA HIS A 336 0.19 26.48 -9.53
C HIS A 336 -0.53 27.12 -10.73
N GLY A 337 -1.88 27.16 -10.73
CA GLY A 337 -2.66 27.67 -11.86
C GLY A 337 -2.44 26.82 -13.11
N GLY A 338 -2.21 27.45 -14.28
CA GLY A 338 -1.96 26.73 -15.52
C GLY A 338 -0.76 25.76 -15.47
N TYR A 339 0.27 26.13 -14.71
CA TYR A 339 1.43 25.25 -14.50
C TYR A 339 1.14 24.00 -13.65
N GLY A 340 0.06 23.99 -12.88
CA GLY A 340 -0.39 22.80 -12.18
C GLY A 340 -1.09 21.77 -13.07
N TYR A 341 -1.43 22.15 -14.31
CA TYR A 341 -2.14 21.30 -15.28
C TYR A 341 -1.22 20.66 -16.32
N VAL A 342 0.04 21.06 -16.35
CA VAL A 342 1.07 20.55 -17.27
C VAL A 342 2.09 19.71 -16.50
N ASN A 343 2.74 18.78 -17.19
CA ASN A 343 3.63 17.80 -16.57
C ASN A 343 5.06 18.30 -16.29
N ASP A 344 5.31 19.60 -16.42
CA ASP A 344 6.56 20.25 -16.01
C ASP A 344 6.70 20.35 -14.47
N PHE A 345 5.57 20.26 -13.74
CA PHE A 345 5.50 20.29 -12.28
C PHE A 345 4.91 19.00 -11.72
N PRO A 346 5.31 18.57 -10.52
CA PRO A 346 4.95 17.25 -10.01
C PRO A 346 3.49 17.11 -9.55
N VAL A 347 2.77 18.23 -9.37
CA VAL A 347 1.47 18.24 -8.67
C VAL A 347 0.36 17.52 -9.42
N GLU A 348 0.39 17.50 -10.78
CA GLU A 348 -0.59 16.78 -11.57
C GLU A 348 -0.40 15.26 -11.45
N ARG A 349 0.87 14.77 -11.46
CA ARG A 349 1.21 13.37 -11.25
C ARG A 349 0.77 12.91 -9.86
N ILE A 350 1.13 13.68 -8.84
CA ILE A 350 0.77 13.36 -7.44
C ILE A 350 -0.76 13.32 -7.27
N TYR A 351 -1.51 14.21 -7.95
CA TYR A 351 -2.97 14.19 -7.93
C TYR A 351 -3.54 12.92 -8.57
N ARG A 352 -2.97 12.45 -9.70
CA ARG A 352 -3.36 11.19 -10.31
C ARG A 352 -3.06 9.99 -9.41
N ASP A 353 -1.89 9.99 -8.79
CA ASP A 353 -1.42 8.91 -7.92
C ASP A 353 -2.25 8.77 -6.64
N VAL A 354 -2.62 9.88 -6.02
CA VAL A 354 -3.33 9.87 -4.73
C VAL A 354 -4.77 9.36 -4.84
N ARG A 355 -5.38 9.47 -6.04
CA ARG A 355 -6.80 9.16 -6.21
C ARG A 355 -7.15 7.71 -5.85
N VAL A 356 -6.27 6.77 -6.08
CA VAL A 356 -6.50 5.36 -5.79
C VAL A 356 -6.57 5.06 -4.29
N CYS A 357 -6.00 5.92 -3.44
CA CYS A 357 -5.99 5.72 -1.98
C CYS A 357 -7.40 5.69 -1.35
N GLN A 358 -8.41 6.24 -2.02
CA GLN A 358 -9.81 6.14 -1.59
C GLN A 358 -10.49 4.84 -2.05
N ILE A 359 -9.84 4.06 -2.90
CA ILE A 359 -10.43 2.90 -3.60
C ILE A 359 -9.88 1.59 -3.05
N TYR A 360 -8.56 1.39 -3.10
CA TYR A 360 -7.96 0.12 -2.69
C TYR A 360 -7.90 -0.04 -1.16
N GLU A 361 -7.62 -1.26 -0.69
CA GLU A 361 -7.63 -1.67 0.73
C GLU A 361 -8.93 -1.33 1.47
N GLY A 362 -10.03 -1.40 0.73
CA GLY A 362 -11.36 -1.02 1.17
C GLY A 362 -11.67 0.43 0.85
N THR A 363 -12.71 0.65 0.04
CA THR A 363 -13.15 1.99 -0.38
C THR A 363 -13.50 2.88 0.82
N SER A 364 -13.59 4.20 0.61
CA SER A 364 -14.07 5.15 1.63
C SER A 364 -15.40 4.70 2.25
N ASP A 365 -16.32 4.13 1.46
CA ASP A 365 -17.60 3.62 1.98
C ASP A 365 -17.43 2.39 2.86
N VAL A 366 -16.50 1.49 2.53
CA VAL A 366 -16.16 0.35 3.40
C VAL A 366 -15.57 0.83 4.73
N GLN A 367 -14.72 1.87 4.72
CA GLN A 367 -14.20 2.45 5.97
C GLN A 367 -15.34 3.04 6.81
N LYS A 368 -16.28 3.76 6.21
CA LYS A 368 -17.48 4.31 6.91
C LYS A 368 -18.33 3.20 7.53
N ILE A 369 -18.50 2.07 6.82
CA ILE A 369 -19.21 0.90 7.35
C ILE A 369 -18.49 0.32 8.57
N LEU A 370 -17.15 0.17 8.51
CA LEU A 370 -16.36 -0.37 9.63
C LEU A 370 -16.44 0.55 10.85
N ILE A 371 -16.28 1.85 10.65
CA ILE A 371 -16.41 2.85 11.71
C ILE A 371 -17.82 2.78 12.32
N GLY A 372 -18.86 2.81 11.50
CA GLY A 372 -20.25 2.77 11.96
C GLY A 372 -20.57 1.52 12.78
N ARG A 373 -20.07 0.34 12.35
CA ARG A 373 -20.24 -0.92 13.11
C ARG A 373 -19.51 -0.92 14.46
N ALA A 374 -18.41 -0.19 14.57
CA ALA A 374 -17.64 -0.08 15.82
C ALA A 374 -18.24 0.92 16.81
N LEU A 375 -19.28 1.67 16.44
CA LEU A 375 -20.03 2.57 17.32
C LEU A 375 -21.25 1.87 17.97
N ALA A 376 -21.63 0.69 17.48
CA ALA A 376 -22.73 -0.10 18.02
C ALA A 376 -22.23 -1.07 19.10
#